data_deabf388d80e0c28a6d5714bb2ab5692
#
_entry.id   deabf388d80e0c28a6d5714bb2ab5692
#
_cell.length_a   1.000
_cell.length_b   1.000
_cell.length_c   1.000
_cell.angle_alpha   90.00
_cell.angle_beta   90.00
_cell.angle_gamma   90.00
#
_symmetry.space_group_name_H-M   'P 1'
#
loop_
_entity.id
_entity.type
_entity.pdbx_description
1 polymer ?
#
loop_
_entity_poly.entity_id
_entity_poly.type
_entity_poly.pdbx_seq_one_letter_code
_entity_poly.pdbx_strand_id
1 'polypeptide(L)'
;PTAGVPFLLPLALLLAAASQPPGGDPPKEQGDTDLPRCPSPCACSLDDYSEELNVFCSARNLTRLPKDVPPNAKALWLDGNNFTLLPAAAFRNLSALDFLDLQSSQLASVEQHAFHGLRSLYHLHLERNRLRHLAPHTFLHTQNLISLSLNNNHFSKVEEGLFTGLSNLWYLNLGWNSLVVLPDKVFHDLPNLRELILAGNKLPYLQHQLFCSLTELKELDLSGNVLKGIKINIFVKLQKLQKLYLNHNQINAIAPRAFMGMKALRWLDLSHNRLVSLYEDTFLGLLSLHVLRLSTNSITSLRPRTFKDLQFLEELQLGHNRIRSLVERTFEGLGQVEVLSLNNNQLQDIKAEAFLGLYNVAVMHLSDNCIKVLPDFVFKGVTKLHSLHLEQSCMGRIQANTFSGLSSLRRLFLQHNSISFIEDQSFSELNELLELDLKHNRLSHLSPRLFVGLSNLEYLFLSYNQLLEISQDTFSPLRRLFWLDLSHNQLETMDNTVISPLTNLRYLSLRNNSLETFSVGFLCPPFTLEQLWLAGNNWHCNCSLKGLRDFSLQYPVVMPRFVQSVAEGDDTQLPMYTYNNLTCQHPPALAGLDLRDTTEESFAHC
;
A
#
# COMPACT_ATOMS: atom_id res chain seq x y z
N PRO A 1 -17.32 12.31 -0.33
CA PRO A 1 -18.23 11.24 -0.64
C PRO A 1 -17.65 10.49 -1.85
N THR A 2 -16.90 9.47 -1.55
CA THR A 2 -16.30 8.56 -2.52
C THR A 2 -17.38 7.57 -2.94
N ALA A 3 -17.73 7.59 -4.22
CA ALA A 3 -18.56 6.58 -4.83
C ALA A 3 -17.79 5.26 -4.83
N GLY A 4 -18.26 4.28 -4.07
CA GLY A 4 -17.69 2.96 -3.99
C GLY A 4 -17.81 2.21 -5.30
N VAL A 5 -16.70 1.75 -5.82
CA VAL A 5 -16.66 0.68 -6.81
C VAL A 5 -17.05 -0.62 -6.10
N PRO A 6 -18.02 -1.40 -6.58
CA PRO A 6 -18.36 -2.66 -5.95
C PRO A 6 -17.21 -3.65 -6.17
N PHE A 7 -16.51 -3.99 -5.12
CA PHE A 7 -15.63 -5.16 -5.07
C PHE A 7 -16.50 -6.41 -5.29
N LEU A 8 -16.40 -7.02 -6.46
CA LEU A 8 -16.75 -8.41 -6.63
C LEU A 8 -15.69 -9.22 -5.88
N LEU A 9 -15.95 -9.52 -4.62
CA LEU A 9 -15.25 -10.56 -3.87
C LEU A 9 -15.36 -11.87 -4.66
N PRO A 10 -14.26 -12.62 -4.86
CA PRO A 10 -14.35 -13.94 -5.46
C PRO A 10 -15.27 -14.83 -4.61
N LEU A 11 -16.15 -15.59 -5.27
CA LEU A 11 -17.13 -16.49 -4.64
C LEU A 11 -16.50 -17.43 -3.58
N ALA A 12 -15.20 -17.65 -3.62
CA ALA A 12 -14.45 -18.45 -2.67
C ALA A 12 -14.42 -17.89 -1.23
N LEU A 13 -14.66 -16.59 -1.04
CA LEU A 13 -14.65 -15.97 0.31
C LEU A 13 -16.03 -15.96 0.99
N LEU A 14 -17.11 -16.20 0.25
CA LEU A 14 -18.46 -16.27 0.84
C LEU A 14 -18.76 -17.60 1.55
N LEU A 15 -17.97 -18.65 1.28
CA LEU A 15 -18.10 -19.95 1.96
C LEU A 15 -17.16 -20.14 3.16
N ALA A 16 -16.19 -19.24 3.37
CA ALA A 16 -15.25 -19.31 4.50
C ALA A 16 -15.77 -18.67 5.81
N ALA A 17 -16.95 -18.09 5.82
CA ALA A 17 -17.54 -17.42 7.00
C ALA A 17 -18.53 -18.30 7.79
N ALA A 18 -18.61 -19.59 7.54
CA ALA A 18 -19.29 -20.51 8.44
C ALA A 18 -18.40 -20.79 9.66
N SER A 19 -18.39 -19.85 10.59
CA SER A 19 -17.73 -19.92 11.90
C SER A 19 -18.17 -21.16 12.67
N GLN A 20 -17.21 -21.77 13.37
CA GLN A 20 -17.42 -22.80 14.38
C GLN A 20 -18.58 -22.43 15.33
N PRO A 21 -19.49 -23.36 15.65
CA PRO A 21 -20.45 -23.14 16.72
C PRO A 21 -19.73 -23.14 18.08
N PRO A 22 -20.11 -22.27 19.02
CA PRO A 22 -19.59 -22.30 20.39
C PRO A 22 -20.00 -23.62 21.06
N GLY A 23 -19.08 -24.19 21.84
CA GLY A 23 -19.34 -25.40 22.63
C GLY A 23 -20.54 -25.21 23.56
N GLY A 24 -21.65 -25.84 23.22
CA GLY A 24 -22.86 -25.97 23.99
C GLY A 24 -23.34 -27.41 23.94
N ASP A 25 -23.91 -27.89 25.03
CA ASP A 25 -24.44 -29.23 25.25
C ASP A 25 -25.28 -29.75 24.08
N PRO A 26 -25.33 -31.11 23.88
CA PRO A 26 -26.05 -31.69 22.76
C PRO A 26 -27.56 -31.37 22.85
N PRO A 27 -28.18 -30.94 21.75
CA PRO A 27 -29.61 -30.68 21.73
C PRO A 27 -30.38 -31.99 21.93
N LYS A 28 -31.41 -31.91 22.78
CA LYS A 28 -32.35 -32.99 23.03
C LYS A 28 -33.06 -33.35 21.73
N GLU A 29 -33.23 -34.66 21.54
CA GLU A 29 -34.07 -35.30 20.51
C GLU A 29 -35.42 -34.64 20.40
N GLN A 30 -35.71 -34.00 19.26
CA GLN A 30 -37.07 -33.66 18.83
C GLN A 30 -37.28 -34.15 17.40
N GLY A 31 -38.21 -35.10 17.25
CA GLY A 31 -39.08 -35.29 16.09
C GLY A 31 -38.44 -35.89 14.83
N ASP A 32 -38.83 -37.15 14.55
CA ASP A 32 -38.73 -37.89 13.29
C ASP A 32 -38.85 -36.97 12.04
N THR A 33 -37.72 -36.63 11.46
CA THR A 33 -37.58 -36.36 10.03
C THR A 33 -36.65 -37.44 9.53
N ASP A 34 -36.98 -38.13 8.44
CA ASP A 34 -36.24 -39.20 7.77
C ASP A 34 -34.84 -38.71 7.26
N LEU A 35 -33.96 -38.23 8.14
CA LEU A 35 -32.57 -37.98 7.83
C LEU A 35 -31.86 -39.33 7.61
N PRO A 36 -31.21 -39.54 6.48
CA PRO A 36 -30.41 -40.77 6.27
C PRO A 36 -29.36 -40.89 7.39
N ARG A 37 -29.10 -42.11 7.85
CA ARG A 37 -28.10 -42.37 8.90
C ARG A 37 -26.77 -41.72 8.59
N CYS A 38 -26.39 -40.75 9.45
CA CYS A 38 -25.12 -40.07 9.33
C CYS A 38 -23.95 -41.01 9.66
N PRO A 39 -22.89 -41.11 8.86
CA PRO A 39 -21.76 -41.96 9.14
C PRO A 39 -21.00 -41.51 10.40
N SER A 40 -20.78 -42.40 11.36
CA SER A 40 -19.96 -42.08 12.54
C SER A 40 -18.48 -41.95 12.14
N PRO A 41 -17.74 -40.94 12.65
CA PRO A 41 -18.06 -39.91 13.66
C PRO A 41 -18.48 -38.55 13.05
N CYS A 42 -19.05 -38.51 11.85
CA CYS A 42 -19.46 -37.30 11.15
C CYS A 42 -20.79 -36.73 11.69
N ALA A 43 -21.07 -35.49 11.35
CA ALA A 43 -22.37 -34.84 11.57
C ALA A 43 -23.04 -34.57 10.22
N CYS A 44 -24.36 -34.64 10.18
CA CYS A 44 -25.12 -34.36 8.96
C CYS A 44 -26.13 -33.23 9.24
N SER A 45 -26.33 -32.34 8.29
CA SER A 45 -27.41 -31.35 8.32
C SER A 45 -27.99 -31.18 6.93
N LEU A 46 -29.27 -30.80 6.90
CA LEU A 46 -29.89 -30.25 5.69
C LEU A 46 -29.62 -28.77 5.64
N ASP A 47 -29.37 -28.24 4.45
CA ASP A 47 -29.32 -26.80 4.23
C ASP A 47 -30.74 -26.20 4.42
N ASP A 48 -30.83 -25.11 5.16
CA ASP A 48 -32.12 -24.50 5.56
C ASP A 48 -32.95 -23.99 4.38
N TYR A 49 -32.32 -23.78 3.21
CA TYR A 49 -32.98 -23.21 2.02
C TYR A 49 -33.18 -24.23 0.89
N SER A 50 -32.18 -25.11 0.67
CA SER A 50 -32.18 -26.04 -0.47
C SER A 50 -32.56 -27.48 -0.12
N GLU A 51 -32.75 -27.80 1.19
CA GLU A 51 -32.94 -29.16 1.70
C GLU A 51 -31.84 -30.16 1.27
N GLU A 52 -30.65 -29.63 0.89
CA GLU A 52 -29.51 -30.43 0.44
C GLU A 52 -28.77 -31.04 1.63
N LEU A 53 -28.38 -32.30 1.51
CA LEU A 53 -27.70 -33.02 2.59
C LEU A 53 -26.20 -32.69 2.60
N ASN A 54 -25.75 -32.12 3.70
CA ASN A 54 -24.35 -31.80 3.99
C ASN A 54 -23.77 -32.78 5.03
N VAL A 55 -22.56 -33.30 4.80
CA VAL A 55 -21.88 -34.27 5.67
C VAL A 55 -20.56 -33.68 6.15
N PHE A 56 -20.44 -33.45 7.45
CA PHE A 56 -19.30 -32.81 8.10
C PHE A 56 -18.46 -33.85 8.87
N CYS A 57 -17.29 -34.16 8.33
CA CYS A 57 -16.31 -35.07 8.93
C CYS A 57 -14.97 -34.36 9.22
N SER A 58 -14.93 -33.03 9.25
CA SER A 58 -13.72 -32.24 9.44
C SER A 58 -13.04 -32.50 10.78
N ALA A 59 -11.72 -32.65 10.79
CA ALA A 59 -10.87 -32.80 11.98
C ALA A 59 -11.33 -33.92 12.94
N ARG A 60 -11.77 -35.06 12.40
CA ARG A 60 -12.19 -36.24 13.17
C ARG A 60 -11.09 -37.31 13.36
N ASN A 61 -9.86 -36.97 13.01
CA ASN A 61 -8.69 -37.87 13.08
C ASN A 61 -8.89 -39.16 12.26
N LEU A 62 -9.62 -39.06 11.15
CA LEU A 62 -9.90 -40.18 10.27
C LEU A 62 -8.65 -40.57 9.49
N THR A 63 -8.35 -41.89 9.46
CA THR A 63 -7.27 -42.48 8.63
C THR A 63 -7.80 -43.18 7.38
N ARG A 64 -9.11 -43.40 7.31
CA ARG A 64 -9.84 -44.02 6.19
C ARG A 64 -11.14 -43.26 5.98
N LEU A 65 -11.64 -43.30 4.75
CA LEU A 65 -12.94 -42.68 4.42
C LEU A 65 -14.05 -43.30 5.26
N PRO A 66 -15.01 -42.49 5.73
CA PRO A 66 -16.15 -43.03 6.47
C PRO A 66 -16.97 -43.93 5.55
N LYS A 67 -17.42 -45.07 6.11
CA LYS A 67 -18.34 -45.96 5.44
C LYS A 67 -19.74 -45.38 5.52
N ASP A 68 -20.58 -45.73 4.56
CA ASP A 68 -22.01 -45.40 4.56
C ASP A 68 -22.35 -43.91 4.48
N VAL A 69 -21.50 -43.11 3.77
CA VAL A 69 -21.89 -41.73 3.37
C VAL A 69 -23.13 -41.81 2.48
N PRO A 70 -24.21 -41.08 2.81
CA PRO A 70 -25.44 -41.14 2.04
C PRO A 70 -25.23 -40.79 0.56
N PRO A 71 -25.78 -41.57 -0.39
CA PRO A 71 -25.58 -41.36 -1.82
C PRO A 71 -26.13 -40.03 -2.36
N ASN A 72 -27.08 -39.45 -1.63
CA ASN A 72 -27.68 -38.14 -1.94
C ASN A 72 -26.96 -36.95 -1.29
N ALA A 73 -25.83 -37.18 -0.61
CA ALA A 73 -25.01 -36.09 -0.06
C ALA A 73 -24.56 -35.15 -1.18
N LYS A 74 -24.75 -33.86 -0.95
CA LYS A 74 -24.36 -32.77 -1.85
C LYS A 74 -22.98 -32.22 -1.53
N ALA A 75 -22.65 -32.08 -0.25
CA ALA A 75 -21.36 -31.63 0.17
C ALA A 75 -20.75 -32.58 1.23
N LEU A 76 -19.44 -32.82 1.12
CA LEU A 76 -18.69 -33.68 2.02
C LEU A 76 -17.38 -32.99 2.44
N TRP A 77 -17.32 -32.62 3.72
CA TRP A 77 -16.13 -32.03 4.33
C TRP A 77 -15.31 -33.13 5.03
N LEU A 78 -14.10 -33.38 4.56
CA LEU A 78 -13.15 -34.38 5.09
C LEU A 78 -11.83 -33.70 5.49
N ASP A 79 -11.80 -32.39 5.53
CA ASP A 79 -10.61 -31.60 5.81
C ASP A 79 -10.02 -31.86 7.21
N GLY A 80 -8.72 -31.63 7.38
CA GLY A 80 -8.05 -31.74 8.67
C GLY A 80 -7.93 -33.17 9.22
N ASN A 81 -8.06 -34.20 8.38
CA ASN A 81 -7.94 -35.61 8.77
C ASN A 81 -6.53 -36.20 8.48
N ASN A 82 -6.34 -37.47 8.59
CA ASN A 82 -5.05 -38.17 8.45
C ASN A 82 -5.07 -39.24 7.34
N PHE A 83 -5.64 -38.92 6.18
CA PHE A 83 -5.64 -39.80 5.02
C PHE A 83 -4.25 -39.78 4.38
N THR A 84 -3.58 -40.94 4.27
CA THR A 84 -2.29 -41.03 3.55
C THR A 84 -2.47 -41.39 2.08
N LEU A 85 -3.50 -42.16 1.78
CA LEU A 85 -3.82 -42.68 0.44
C LEU A 85 -5.33 -42.51 0.18
N LEU A 86 -5.66 -42.05 -1.01
CA LEU A 86 -7.02 -42.08 -1.55
C LEU A 86 -7.11 -43.24 -2.55
N PRO A 87 -7.85 -44.33 -2.23
CA PRO A 87 -7.89 -45.54 -3.07
C PRO A 87 -8.77 -45.33 -4.32
N ALA A 88 -8.64 -46.19 -5.30
CA ALA A 88 -9.49 -46.23 -6.49
C ALA A 88 -10.97 -46.37 -6.11
N ALA A 89 -11.82 -45.63 -6.84
CA ALA A 89 -13.28 -45.65 -6.64
C ALA A 89 -13.74 -45.31 -5.21
N ALA A 90 -12.96 -44.48 -4.49
CA ALA A 90 -13.21 -44.10 -3.10
C ALA A 90 -14.60 -43.46 -2.90
N PHE A 91 -15.14 -42.81 -3.91
CA PHE A 91 -16.42 -42.10 -3.90
C PHE A 91 -17.43 -42.67 -4.88
N ARG A 92 -17.33 -43.94 -5.24
CA ARG A 92 -18.09 -44.59 -6.32
C ARG A 92 -19.62 -44.35 -6.26
N ASN A 93 -20.18 -44.27 -5.08
CA ASN A 93 -21.63 -44.19 -4.87
C ASN A 93 -22.14 -42.77 -4.68
N LEU A 94 -21.25 -41.76 -4.71
CA LEU A 94 -21.55 -40.35 -4.40
C LEU A 94 -21.78 -39.52 -5.69
N SER A 95 -22.66 -40.01 -6.56
CA SER A 95 -22.89 -39.35 -7.86
C SER A 95 -23.62 -38.00 -7.78
N ALA A 96 -24.26 -37.72 -6.63
CA ALA A 96 -24.94 -36.45 -6.37
C ALA A 96 -24.03 -35.37 -5.73
N LEU A 97 -22.79 -35.74 -5.38
CA LEU A 97 -21.87 -34.85 -4.66
C LEU A 97 -21.40 -33.69 -5.56
N ASP A 98 -21.64 -32.48 -5.09
CA ASP A 98 -21.27 -31.22 -5.77
C ASP A 98 -19.99 -30.62 -5.19
N PHE A 99 -19.74 -30.81 -3.90
CA PHE A 99 -18.61 -30.26 -3.16
C PHE A 99 -17.86 -31.33 -2.36
N LEU A 100 -16.52 -31.40 -2.53
CA LEU A 100 -15.66 -32.31 -1.79
C LEU A 100 -14.41 -31.56 -1.26
N ASP A 101 -14.28 -31.52 0.07
CA ASP A 101 -13.14 -30.94 0.75
C ASP A 101 -12.25 -32.01 1.38
N LEU A 102 -11.02 -32.09 0.92
CA LEU A 102 -9.94 -32.98 1.41
C LEU A 102 -8.69 -32.17 1.78
N GLN A 103 -8.83 -30.87 2.00
CA GLN A 103 -7.68 -30.02 2.34
C GLN A 103 -7.06 -30.44 3.67
N SER A 104 -5.77 -30.15 3.85
CA SER A 104 -5.04 -30.37 5.11
C SER A 104 -5.17 -31.79 5.69
N SER A 105 -5.40 -32.82 4.85
CA SER A 105 -5.71 -34.20 5.26
C SER A 105 -4.52 -35.16 5.16
N GLN A 106 -3.29 -34.62 4.98
CA GLN A 106 -2.02 -35.37 4.91
C GLN A 106 -1.92 -36.35 3.74
N LEU A 107 -2.77 -36.19 2.70
CA LEU A 107 -2.74 -37.04 1.52
C LEU A 107 -1.37 -37.00 0.84
N ALA A 108 -0.76 -38.18 0.70
CA ALA A 108 0.52 -38.39 0.01
C ALA A 108 0.34 -38.96 -1.39
N SER A 109 -0.72 -39.75 -1.62
CA SER A 109 -1.03 -40.32 -2.92
C SER A 109 -2.54 -40.44 -3.18
N VAL A 110 -2.88 -40.39 -4.46
CA VAL A 110 -4.24 -40.55 -4.98
C VAL A 110 -4.15 -41.58 -6.13
N GLU A 111 -4.92 -42.66 -6.06
CA GLU A 111 -4.96 -43.63 -7.14
C GLU A 111 -5.71 -43.08 -8.36
N GLN A 112 -5.36 -43.54 -9.55
CA GLN A 112 -5.82 -42.97 -10.84
C GLN A 112 -7.35 -42.83 -10.97
N HIS A 113 -8.11 -43.75 -10.41
CA HIS A 113 -9.58 -43.73 -10.48
C HIS A 113 -10.26 -43.34 -9.16
N ALA A 114 -9.54 -42.65 -8.28
CA ALA A 114 -10.05 -42.31 -6.94
C ALA A 114 -11.35 -41.49 -7.01
N PHE A 115 -11.50 -40.59 -7.98
CA PHE A 115 -12.67 -39.74 -8.15
C PHE A 115 -13.73 -40.33 -9.09
N HIS A 116 -13.63 -41.64 -9.41
CA HIS A 116 -14.63 -42.32 -10.22
C HIS A 116 -15.99 -42.34 -9.51
N GLY A 117 -17.04 -41.91 -10.20
CA GLY A 117 -18.40 -41.81 -9.65
C GLY A 117 -18.87 -40.36 -9.37
N LEU A 118 -17.96 -39.41 -9.18
CA LEU A 118 -18.28 -38.03 -8.84
C LEU A 118 -18.70 -37.22 -10.08
N ARG A 119 -19.83 -37.58 -10.68
CA ARG A 119 -20.29 -36.99 -11.95
C ARG A 119 -20.83 -35.56 -11.79
N SER A 120 -21.38 -35.22 -10.63
CA SER A 120 -21.95 -33.90 -10.34
C SER A 120 -20.96 -32.94 -9.69
N LEU A 121 -19.71 -33.34 -9.43
CA LEU A 121 -18.77 -32.56 -8.65
C LEU A 121 -18.39 -31.25 -9.36
N TYR A 122 -18.62 -30.12 -8.66
CA TYR A 122 -18.28 -28.76 -9.08
C TYR A 122 -17.02 -28.23 -8.40
N HIS A 123 -16.80 -28.59 -7.13
CA HIS A 123 -15.69 -28.06 -6.32
C HIS A 123 -14.90 -29.19 -5.67
N LEU A 124 -13.59 -29.19 -5.89
CA LEU A 124 -12.66 -30.15 -5.30
C LEU A 124 -11.47 -29.45 -4.64
N HIS A 125 -11.35 -29.60 -3.34
CA HIS A 125 -10.29 -29.05 -2.52
C HIS A 125 -9.30 -30.14 -2.10
N LEU A 126 -8.06 -30.03 -2.59
CA LEU A 126 -6.95 -30.94 -2.30
C LEU A 126 -5.71 -30.18 -1.78
N GLU A 127 -5.87 -28.89 -1.46
CA GLU A 127 -4.77 -28.04 -1.01
C GLU A 127 -4.22 -28.45 0.36
N ARG A 128 -3.01 -27.99 0.65
CA ARG A 128 -2.31 -28.23 1.93
C ARG A 128 -2.18 -29.71 2.28
N ASN A 129 -1.85 -30.54 1.28
CA ASN A 129 -1.59 -31.96 1.43
C ASN A 129 -0.11 -32.26 1.15
N ARG A 130 0.25 -33.52 0.99
CA ARG A 130 1.62 -33.98 0.71
C ARG A 130 1.75 -34.61 -0.68
N LEU A 131 0.87 -34.27 -1.60
CA LEU A 131 0.82 -34.82 -2.95
C LEU A 131 2.08 -34.43 -3.74
N ARG A 132 2.74 -35.40 -4.31
CA ARG A 132 3.92 -35.23 -5.16
C ARG A 132 3.64 -35.48 -6.64
N HIS A 133 2.64 -36.28 -6.92
CA HIS A 133 2.28 -36.74 -8.27
C HIS A 133 0.80 -37.09 -8.32
N LEU A 134 0.17 -36.83 -9.45
CA LEU A 134 -1.14 -37.34 -9.85
C LEU A 134 -0.99 -37.96 -11.24
N ALA A 135 -1.59 -39.11 -11.46
CA ALA A 135 -1.52 -39.82 -12.74
C ALA A 135 -2.31 -39.06 -13.82
N PRO A 136 -1.94 -39.14 -15.11
CA PRO A 136 -2.78 -38.68 -16.20
C PRO A 136 -4.20 -39.25 -16.07
N HIS A 137 -5.19 -38.44 -16.50
CA HIS A 137 -6.62 -38.80 -16.46
C HIS A 137 -7.23 -39.03 -15.05
N THR A 138 -6.56 -38.63 -13.97
CA THR A 138 -7.10 -38.74 -12.61
C THR A 138 -8.48 -38.05 -12.48
N PHE A 139 -8.71 -36.94 -13.20
CA PHE A 139 -9.95 -36.18 -13.16
C PHE A 139 -10.90 -36.48 -14.34
N LEU A 140 -10.67 -37.49 -15.13
CA LEU A 140 -11.45 -37.81 -16.34
C LEU A 140 -12.96 -37.95 -16.08
N HIS A 141 -13.34 -38.37 -14.91
CA HIS A 141 -14.73 -38.63 -14.53
C HIS A 141 -15.43 -37.46 -13.81
N THR A 142 -14.72 -36.34 -13.58
CA THR A 142 -15.26 -35.13 -12.93
C THR A 142 -15.48 -34.01 -13.93
N GLN A 143 -16.19 -34.27 -15.02
CA GLN A 143 -16.31 -33.35 -16.16
C GLN A 143 -17.05 -32.05 -15.86
N ASN A 144 -17.87 -32.02 -14.78
CA ASN A 144 -18.59 -30.83 -14.33
C ASN A 144 -17.77 -29.94 -13.41
N LEU A 145 -16.51 -30.29 -13.11
CA LEU A 145 -15.67 -29.55 -12.17
C LEU A 145 -15.46 -28.11 -12.67
N ILE A 146 -15.77 -27.16 -11.80
CA ILE A 146 -15.62 -25.71 -12.01
C ILE A 146 -14.38 -25.18 -11.27
N SER A 147 -14.09 -25.72 -10.07
CA SER A 147 -12.99 -25.29 -9.23
C SER A 147 -12.15 -26.47 -8.74
N LEU A 148 -10.83 -26.35 -8.94
CA LEU A 148 -9.84 -27.32 -8.48
C LEU A 148 -8.69 -26.64 -7.77
N SER A 149 -8.52 -26.94 -6.47
CA SER A 149 -7.43 -26.42 -5.63
C SER A 149 -6.41 -27.52 -5.33
N LEU A 150 -5.18 -27.33 -5.81
CA LEU A 150 -4.03 -28.22 -5.63
C LEU A 150 -2.82 -27.48 -4.99
N ASN A 151 -3.03 -26.27 -4.51
CA ASN A 151 -1.98 -25.44 -3.94
C ASN A 151 -1.44 -25.98 -2.61
N ASN A 152 -0.24 -25.54 -2.23
CA ASN A 152 0.41 -25.98 -1.00
C ASN A 152 0.54 -27.52 -0.91
N ASN A 153 1.03 -28.13 -1.98
CA ASN A 153 1.42 -29.53 -2.06
C ASN A 153 2.92 -29.64 -2.40
N HIS A 154 3.38 -30.79 -2.86
CA HIS A 154 4.78 -31.04 -3.18
C HIS A 154 5.00 -31.42 -4.65
N PHE A 155 4.15 -30.94 -5.55
CA PHE A 155 4.30 -31.21 -6.99
C PHE A 155 5.60 -30.59 -7.51
N SER A 156 6.47 -31.41 -8.12
CA SER A 156 7.67 -30.94 -8.84
C SER A 156 7.44 -30.88 -10.35
N LYS A 157 6.45 -31.61 -10.85
CA LYS A 157 6.00 -31.61 -12.24
C LYS A 157 4.52 -31.93 -12.32
N VAL A 158 3.90 -31.53 -13.43
CA VAL A 158 2.56 -31.92 -13.84
C VAL A 158 2.68 -32.59 -15.20
N GLU A 159 2.01 -33.72 -15.40
CA GLU A 159 2.09 -34.46 -16.65
C GLU A 159 0.97 -34.06 -17.63
N GLU A 160 1.23 -34.16 -18.92
CA GLU A 160 0.20 -33.99 -19.94
C GLU A 160 -0.94 -34.99 -19.70
N GLY A 161 -2.18 -34.55 -19.93
CA GLY A 161 -3.36 -35.39 -19.72
C GLY A 161 -3.89 -35.41 -18.28
N LEU A 162 -3.23 -34.75 -17.30
CA LEU A 162 -3.78 -34.68 -15.93
C LEU A 162 -5.15 -34.02 -15.90
N PHE A 163 -5.33 -32.92 -16.65
CA PHE A 163 -6.57 -32.14 -16.69
C PHE A 163 -7.53 -32.53 -17.83
N THR A 164 -7.29 -33.65 -18.49
CA THR A 164 -8.16 -34.14 -19.58
C THR A 164 -9.58 -34.35 -19.05
N GLY A 165 -10.56 -33.82 -19.80
CA GLY A 165 -11.99 -33.89 -19.47
C GLY A 165 -12.53 -32.73 -18.65
N LEU A 166 -11.68 -31.83 -18.14
CA LEU A 166 -12.08 -30.68 -17.33
C LEU A 166 -12.48 -29.43 -18.16
N SER A 167 -13.24 -29.63 -19.23
CA SER A 167 -13.63 -28.53 -20.14
C SER A 167 -14.45 -27.41 -19.48
N ASN A 168 -15.11 -27.69 -18.36
CA ASN A 168 -15.90 -26.71 -17.60
C ASN A 168 -15.12 -25.98 -16.50
N LEU A 169 -13.83 -26.28 -16.32
CA LEU A 169 -13.02 -25.69 -15.24
C LEU A 169 -12.84 -24.18 -15.44
N TRP A 170 -13.18 -23.41 -14.41
CA TRP A 170 -13.01 -21.95 -14.37
C TRP A 170 -11.83 -21.51 -13.50
N TYR A 171 -11.58 -22.23 -12.42
CA TYR A 171 -10.56 -21.94 -11.44
C TYR A 171 -9.61 -23.11 -11.26
N LEU A 172 -8.30 -22.85 -11.39
CA LEU A 172 -7.25 -23.84 -11.13
C LEU A 172 -6.14 -23.20 -10.31
N ASN A 173 -5.90 -23.73 -9.13
CA ASN A 173 -4.83 -23.27 -8.25
C ASN A 173 -3.76 -24.37 -8.06
N LEU A 174 -2.57 -24.12 -8.61
CA LEU A 174 -1.35 -24.93 -8.48
C LEU A 174 -0.25 -24.17 -7.72
N GLY A 175 -0.59 -23.10 -7.04
CA GLY A 175 0.35 -22.23 -6.33
C GLY A 175 1.03 -22.94 -5.16
N TRP A 176 2.18 -22.41 -4.76
CA TRP A 176 2.92 -22.87 -3.59
C TRP A 176 3.22 -24.39 -3.63
N ASN A 177 3.74 -24.82 -4.78
CA ASN A 177 4.28 -26.13 -5.02
C ASN A 177 5.79 -26.04 -5.30
N SER A 178 6.37 -27.01 -5.95
CA SER A 178 7.78 -27.01 -6.36
C SER A 178 7.94 -27.24 -7.86
N LEU A 179 6.97 -26.76 -8.67
CA LEU A 179 6.97 -26.96 -10.11
C LEU A 179 8.18 -26.28 -10.77
N VAL A 180 8.98 -27.06 -11.49
CA VAL A 180 10.15 -26.58 -12.23
C VAL A 180 9.91 -26.50 -13.75
N VAL A 181 8.91 -27.20 -14.24
CA VAL A 181 8.53 -27.22 -15.66
C VAL A 181 7.05 -27.55 -15.80
N LEU A 182 6.42 -26.91 -16.81
CA LEU A 182 5.07 -27.23 -17.25
C LEU A 182 5.16 -27.63 -18.74
N PRO A 183 4.65 -28.79 -19.14
CA PRO A 183 4.57 -29.18 -20.55
C PRO A 183 3.73 -28.21 -21.37
N ASP A 184 4.04 -28.02 -22.64
CA ASP A 184 3.36 -27.07 -23.53
C ASP A 184 1.83 -27.24 -23.59
N LYS A 185 1.36 -28.49 -23.52
CA LYS A 185 -0.06 -28.83 -23.71
C LYS A 185 -0.79 -29.16 -22.39
N VAL A 186 -0.17 -28.93 -21.25
CA VAL A 186 -0.74 -29.30 -19.95
C VAL A 186 -2.12 -28.68 -19.68
N PHE A 187 -2.37 -27.47 -20.19
CA PHE A 187 -3.65 -26.78 -20.06
C PHE A 187 -4.52 -26.81 -21.35
N HIS A 188 -4.20 -27.71 -22.29
CA HIS A 188 -4.88 -27.73 -23.59
C HIS A 188 -6.38 -27.98 -23.47
N ASP A 189 -6.80 -28.82 -22.54
CA ASP A 189 -8.19 -29.24 -22.33
C ASP A 189 -9.01 -28.30 -21.42
N LEU A 190 -8.49 -27.07 -21.14
CA LEU A 190 -9.10 -26.09 -20.24
C LEU A 190 -9.58 -24.81 -20.97
N PRO A 191 -10.41 -24.89 -22.01
CA PRO A 191 -10.77 -23.71 -22.82
C PRO A 191 -11.59 -22.66 -22.06
N ASN A 192 -12.31 -23.04 -21.00
CA ASN A 192 -13.15 -22.16 -20.20
C ASN A 192 -12.48 -21.63 -18.94
N LEU A 193 -11.18 -21.91 -18.73
CA LEU A 193 -10.46 -21.46 -17.56
C LEU A 193 -10.41 -19.94 -17.49
N ARG A 194 -10.80 -19.38 -16.35
CA ARG A 194 -10.85 -17.92 -16.09
C ARG A 194 -9.77 -17.46 -15.13
N GLU A 195 -9.36 -18.30 -14.22
CA GLU A 195 -8.35 -17.98 -13.22
C GLU A 195 -7.35 -19.12 -13.08
N LEU A 196 -6.06 -18.81 -13.26
CA LEU A 196 -4.96 -19.75 -13.12
C LEU A 196 -3.91 -19.21 -12.18
N ILE A 197 -3.71 -19.90 -11.06
CA ILE A 197 -2.71 -19.53 -10.03
C ILE A 197 -1.56 -20.52 -10.10
N LEU A 198 -0.38 -20.03 -10.44
CA LEU A 198 0.90 -20.72 -10.48
C LEU A 198 1.94 -20.09 -9.54
N ALA A 199 1.49 -19.20 -8.64
CA ALA A 199 2.34 -18.47 -7.73
C ALA A 199 3.17 -19.37 -6.80
N GLY A 200 4.33 -18.90 -6.37
CA GLY A 200 5.14 -19.59 -5.35
C GLY A 200 5.74 -20.92 -5.83
N ASN A 201 6.03 -21.07 -7.12
CA ASN A 201 6.67 -22.24 -7.70
C ASN A 201 8.15 -21.97 -8.04
N LYS A 202 8.78 -22.85 -8.81
CA LYS A 202 10.19 -22.75 -9.24
C LYS A 202 10.35 -22.71 -10.76
N LEU A 203 9.38 -22.12 -11.45
CA LEU A 203 9.37 -22.03 -12.93
C LEU A 203 10.44 -21.05 -13.41
N PRO A 204 11.47 -21.50 -14.18
CA PRO A 204 12.52 -20.62 -14.71
C PRO A 204 12.15 -19.95 -16.04
N TYR A 205 11.24 -20.53 -16.78
CA TYR A 205 10.71 -20.05 -18.06
C TYR A 205 9.32 -20.62 -18.34
N LEU A 206 8.60 -20.01 -19.27
CA LEU A 206 7.31 -20.48 -19.75
C LEU A 206 7.48 -21.10 -21.12
N GLN A 207 6.85 -22.25 -21.36
CA GLN A 207 6.84 -22.90 -22.65
C GLN A 207 6.01 -22.12 -23.67
N HIS A 208 6.36 -22.17 -24.95
CA HIS A 208 5.80 -21.28 -25.97
C HIS A 208 4.29 -21.44 -26.18
N GLN A 209 3.75 -22.65 -26.10
CA GLN A 209 2.33 -22.92 -26.33
C GLN A 209 1.52 -23.12 -25.03
N LEU A 210 2.12 -22.84 -23.89
CA LEU A 210 1.54 -23.16 -22.58
C LEU A 210 0.13 -22.59 -22.37
N PHE A 211 -0.13 -21.37 -22.87
CA PHE A 211 -1.39 -20.67 -22.68
C PHE A 211 -2.26 -20.58 -23.95
N CYS A 212 -1.92 -21.34 -25.03
CA CYS A 212 -2.57 -21.18 -26.33
C CYS A 212 -4.07 -21.48 -26.31
N SER A 213 -4.55 -22.36 -25.45
CA SER A 213 -5.95 -22.77 -25.33
C SER A 213 -6.76 -21.93 -24.34
N LEU A 214 -6.11 -21.10 -23.53
CA LEU A 214 -6.72 -20.38 -22.42
C LEU A 214 -7.35 -19.05 -22.86
N THR A 215 -8.23 -19.08 -23.85
CA THR A 215 -8.81 -17.88 -24.47
C THR A 215 -9.80 -17.12 -23.58
N GLU A 216 -10.36 -17.79 -22.56
CA GLU A 216 -11.28 -17.18 -21.59
C GLU A 216 -10.59 -16.68 -20.31
N LEU A 217 -9.26 -16.83 -20.20
CA LEU A 217 -8.51 -16.49 -19.00
C LEU A 217 -8.61 -15.00 -18.69
N LYS A 218 -8.96 -14.68 -17.44
CA LYS A 218 -9.11 -13.30 -16.93
C LYS A 218 -8.02 -12.93 -15.92
N GLU A 219 -7.52 -13.91 -15.17
CA GLU A 219 -6.49 -13.70 -14.15
C GLU A 219 -5.42 -14.80 -14.25
N LEU A 220 -4.15 -14.35 -14.29
CA LEU A 220 -2.99 -15.24 -14.32
C LEU A 220 -1.99 -14.79 -13.27
N ASP A 221 -1.74 -15.64 -12.27
CA ASP A 221 -0.76 -15.39 -11.24
C ASP A 221 0.48 -16.28 -11.42
N LEU A 222 1.59 -15.66 -11.78
CA LEU A 222 2.92 -16.25 -11.93
C LEU A 222 3.91 -15.68 -10.91
N SER A 223 3.42 -14.98 -9.89
CA SER A 223 4.25 -14.36 -8.87
C SER A 223 5.07 -15.37 -8.06
N GLY A 224 6.18 -14.93 -7.47
CA GLY A 224 6.97 -15.79 -6.59
C GLY A 224 7.60 -17.02 -7.29
N ASN A 225 7.91 -16.91 -8.58
CA ASN A 225 8.64 -17.92 -9.34
C ASN A 225 10.12 -17.52 -9.55
N VAL A 226 10.82 -18.18 -10.43
CA VAL A 226 12.22 -17.87 -10.79
C VAL A 226 12.36 -17.53 -12.28
N LEU A 227 11.32 -16.95 -12.88
CA LEU A 227 11.29 -16.54 -14.29
C LEU A 227 12.41 -15.55 -14.58
N LYS A 228 13.22 -15.80 -15.61
CA LYS A 228 14.36 -14.96 -15.99
C LYS A 228 14.02 -13.92 -17.06
N GLY A 229 12.98 -14.17 -17.84
CA GLY A 229 12.54 -13.24 -18.90
C GLY A 229 11.19 -13.59 -19.48
N ILE A 230 10.60 -12.65 -20.20
CA ILE A 230 9.33 -12.82 -20.91
C ILE A 230 9.63 -12.83 -22.40
N LYS A 231 9.29 -13.94 -23.07
CA LYS A 231 9.49 -14.12 -24.50
C LYS A 231 8.37 -13.48 -25.31
N ILE A 232 8.65 -13.19 -26.57
CA ILE A 232 7.65 -12.70 -27.52
C ILE A 232 6.52 -13.73 -27.70
N ASN A 233 5.29 -13.26 -27.91
CA ASN A 233 4.09 -14.05 -28.21
C ASN A 233 3.64 -15.07 -27.15
N ILE A 234 4.24 -15.07 -25.96
CA ILE A 234 3.87 -16.03 -24.90
C ILE A 234 2.42 -15.82 -24.43
N PHE A 235 1.93 -14.59 -24.43
CA PHE A 235 0.59 -14.23 -23.98
C PHE A 235 -0.37 -13.84 -25.12
N VAL A 236 -0.01 -14.03 -26.37
CA VAL A 236 -0.74 -13.50 -27.54
C VAL A 236 -2.20 -13.97 -27.62
N LYS A 237 -2.53 -15.15 -27.08
CA LYS A 237 -3.89 -15.71 -27.07
C LYS A 237 -4.74 -15.25 -25.89
N LEU A 238 -4.15 -14.62 -24.87
CA LEU A 238 -4.82 -14.19 -23.65
C LEU A 238 -5.53 -12.84 -23.83
N GLN A 239 -6.41 -12.75 -24.82
CA GLN A 239 -7.06 -11.48 -25.21
C GLN A 239 -8.06 -10.96 -24.16
N LYS A 240 -8.58 -11.83 -23.30
CA LYS A 240 -9.52 -11.48 -22.22
C LYS A 240 -8.85 -11.31 -20.86
N LEU A 241 -7.53 -11.48 -20.78
CA LEU A 241 -6.79 -11.35 -19.52
C LEU A 241 -6.90 -9.93 -18.99
N GLN A 242 -7.32 -9.81 -17.73
CA GLN A 242 -7.52 -8.54 -17.03
C GLN A 242 -6.40 -8.28 -16.01
N LYS A 243 -5.88 -9.35 -15.38
CA LYS A 243 -4.83 -9.23 -14.36
C LYS A 243 -3.70 -10.21 -14.64
N LEU A 244 -2.47 -9.71 -14.60
CA LEU A 244 -1.24 -10.49 -14.73
C LEU A 244 -0.28 -10.14 -13.61
N TYR A 245 0.05 -11.14 -12.79
CA TYR A 245 1.02 -11.02 -11.72
C TYR A 245 2.31 -11.74 -12.10
N LEU A 246 3.40 -10.98 -12.20
CA LEU A 246 4.76 -11.44 -12.51
C LEU A 246 5.77 -10.96 -11.45
N ASN A 247 5.26 -10.41 -10.34
CA ASN A 247 6.07 -9.89 -9.25
C ASN A 247 6.84 -11.00 -8.51
N HIS A 248 7.89 -10.62 -7.79
CA HIS A 248 8.75 -11.56 -7.05
C HIS A 248 9.32 -12.68 -7.94
N ASN A 249 9.87 -12.31 -9.10
CA ASN A 249 10.58 -13.20 -10.01
C ASN A 249 12.05 -12.74 -10.19
N GLN A 250 12.72 -13.25 -11.20
CA GLN A 250 14.10 -12.86 -11.57
C GLN A 250 14.16 -12.26 -12.98
N ILE A 251 13.04 -11.66 -13.45
CA ILE A 251 12.92 -11.14 -14.81
C ILE A 251 13.90 -9.98 -14.98
N ASN A 252 14.88 -10.18 -15.87
CA ASN A 252 15.88 -9.18 -16.22
C ASN A 252 15.65 -8.56 -17.60
N ALA A 253 14.84 -9.21 -18.43
CA ALA A 253 14.51 -8.75 -19.77
C ALA A 253 13.08 -9.12 -20.17
N ILE A 254 12.43 -8.21 -20.87
CA ILE A 254 11.14 -8.40 -21.52
C ILE A 254 11.37 -8.22 -23.03
N ALA A 255 11.01 -9.23 -23.81
CA ALA A 255 11.15 -9.14 -25.26
C ALA A 255 10.29 -7.99 -25.80
N PRO A 256 10.73 -7.28 -26.85
CA PRO A 256 9.88 -6.32 -27.53
C PRO A 256 8.53 -6.94 -27.91
N ARG A 257 7.44 -6.20 -27.68
CA ARG A 257 6.07 -6.65 -27.99
C ARG A 257 5.62 -7.91 -27.24
N ALA A 258 6.22 -8.22 -26.10
CA ALA A 258 5.88 -9.42 -25.31
C ALA A 258 4.41 -9.46 -24.85
N PHE A 259 3.79 -8.30 -24.67
CA PHE A 259 2.39 -8.16 -24.24
C PHE A 259 1.41 -7.89 -25.37
N MET A 260 1.83 -8.04 -26.63
CA MET A 260 0.95 -7.88 -27.80
C MET A 260 -0.25 -8.83 -27.73
N GLY A 261 -1.44 -8.29 -28.01
CA GLY A 261 -2.69 -9.06 -27.96
C GLY A 261 -3.48 -8.98 -26.66
N MET A 262 -2.87 -8.51 -25.57
CA MET A 262 -3.51 -8.43 -24.25
C MET A 262 -4.37 -7.16 -24.11
N LYS A 263 -5.37 -7.03 -24.99
CA LYS A 263 -6.18 -5.79 -25.11
C LYS A 263 -7.05 -5.48 -23.89
N ALA A 264 -7.40 -6.48 -23.10
CA ALA A 264 -8.26 -6.35 -21.92
C ALA A 264 -7.47 -6.18 -20.61
N LEU A 265 -6.12 -6.20 -20.66
CA LEU A 265 -5.30 -6.16 -19.46
C LEU A 265 -5.45 -4.81 -18.77
N ARG A 266 -5.83 -4.85 -17.48
CA ARG A 266 -6.01 -3.68 -16.60
C ARG A 266 -4.96 -3.57 -15.51
N TRP A 267 -4.42 -4.71 -15.08
CA TRP A 267 -3.44 -4.78 -14.00
C TRP A 267 -2.23 -5.59 -14.41
N LEU A 268 -1.05 -4.98 -14.34
CA LEU A 268 0.23 -5.64 -14.59
C LEU A 268 1.20 -5.36 -13.45
N ASP A 269 1.59 -6.41 -12.72
CA ASP A 269 2.57 -6.31 -11.65
C ASP A 269 3.88 -7.00 -12.05
N LEU A 270 4.92 -6.20 -12.23
CA LEU A 270 6.30 -6.60 -12.54
C LEU A 270 7.25 -6.19 -11.40
N SER A 271 6.72 -5.83 -10.23
CA SER A 271 7.53 -5.42 -9.09
C SER A 271 8.41 -6.56 -8.56
N HIS A 272 9.45 -6.22 -7.79
CA HIS A 272 10.37 -7.21 -7.22
C HIS A 272 10.98 -8.15 -8.27
N ASN A 273 11.54 -7.57 -9.33
CA ASN A 273 12.25 -8.26 -10.40
C ASN A 273 13.67 -7.70 -10.59
N ARG A 274 14.31 -7.97 -11.72
CA ARG A 274 15.68 -7.54 -12.04
C ARG A 274 15.76 -6.74 -13.34
N LEU A 275 14.67 -6.05 -13.71
CA LEU A 275 14.60 -5.24 -14.93
C LEU A 275 15.61 -4.09 -14.86
N VAL A 276 16.42 -3.93 -15.91
CA VAL A 276 17.45 -2.88 -16.00
C VAL A 276 17.03 -1.78 -16.97
N SER A 277 16.35 -2.15 -18.05
CA SER A 277 15.93 -1.21 -19.10
C SER A 277 14.52 -1.54 -19.62
N LEU A 278 13.83 -0.49 -20.04
CA LEU A 278 12.55 -0.56 -20.73
C LEU A 278 12.71 0.06 -22.13
N TYR A 279 12.10 -0.55 -23.12
CA TYR A 279 12.13 -0.11 -24.52
C TYR A 279 10.78 0.50 -24.91
N GLU A 280 10.74 1.28 -25.99
CA GLU A 280 9.50 1.90 -26.49
C GLU A 280 8.38 0.88 -26.77
N ASP A 281 8.75 -0.33 -27.20
CA ASP A 281 7.80 -1.40 -27.54
C ASP A 281 7.52 -2.37 -26.36
N THR A 282 8.05 -2.12 -25.15
CA THR A 282 7.88 -3.04 -24.03
C THR A 282 6.40 -3.20 -23.65
N PHE A 283 5.66 -2.11 -23.61
CA PHE A 283 4.22 -2.10 -23.24
C PHE A 283 3.28 -1.87 -24.42
N LEU A 284 3.78 -2.08 -25.63
CA LEU A 284 3.00 -1.88 -26.85
C LEU A 284 1.73 -2.76 -26.85
N GLY A 285 0.58 -2.13 -27.11
CA GLY A 285 -0.71 -2.82 -27.22
C GLY A 285 -1.48 -2.98 -25.90
N LEU A 286 -0.96 -2.52 -24.76
CA LEU A 286 -1.67 -2.54 -23.47
C LEU A 286 -2.63 -1.34 -23.35
N LEU A 287 -3.58 -1.24 -24.26
CA LEU A 287 -4.45 -0.07 -24.42
C LEU A 287 -5.46 0.13 -23.29
N SER A 288 -5.72 -0.90 -22.45
CA SER A 288 -6.69 -0.84 -21.35
C SER A 288 -6.02 -0.88 -19.96
N LEU A 289 -4.69 -0.75 -19.90
CA LEU A 289 -3.97 -0.87 -18.63
C LEU A 289 -4.28 0.32 -17.71
N HIS A 290 -4.67 0.03 -16.45
CA HIS A 290 -4.97 1.02 -15.41
C HIS A 290 -3.87 1.08 -14.35
N VAL A 291 -3.27 -0.07 -14.01
CA VAL A 291 -2.23 -0.17 -12.98
C VAL A 291 -1.00 -0.86 -13.54
N LEU A 292 0.16 -0.19 -13.44
CA LEU A 292 1.47 -0.75 -13.79
C LEU A 292 2.43 -0.62 -12.62
N ARG A 293 2.87 -1.76 -12.07
CA ARG A 293 3.83 -1.83 -10.97
C ARG A 293 5.18 -2.31 -11.46
N LEU A 294 6.19 -1.46 -11.32
CA LEU A 294 7.58 -1.70 -11.68
C LEU A 294 8.53 -1.43 -10.52
N SER A 295 7.99 -1.27 -9.32
CA SER A 295 8.78 -0.98 -8.12
C SER A 295 9.74 -2.12 -7.77
N THR A 296 10.82 -1.80 -7.06
CA THR A 296 11.84 -2.77 -6.62
C THR A 296 12.40 -3.58 -7.79
N ASN A 297 12.94 -2.86 -8.76
CA ASN A 297 13.69 -3.38 -9.90
C ASN A 297 15.09 -2.74 -9.95
N SER A 298 15.78 -2.84 -11.05
CA SER A 298 17.10 -2.22 -11.29
C SER A 298 17.08 -1.25 -12.47
N ILE A 299 15.93 -0.63 -12.77
CA ILE A 299 15.76 0.28 -13.91
C ILE A 299 16.64 1.51 -13.71
N THR A 300 17.51 1.79 -14.69
CA THR A 300 18.49 2.88 -14.61
C THR A 300 18.09 4.13 -15.36
N SER A 301 17.24 3.98 -16.37
CA SER A 301 16.76 5.08 -17.21
C SER A 301 15.40 4.76 -17.83
N LEU A 302 14.64 5.81 -18.09
CA LEU A 302 13.38 5.76 -18.81
C LEU A 302 13.55 6.49 -20.14
N ARG A 303 13.19 5.84 -21.24
CA ARG A 303 13.21 6.46 -22.57
C ARG A 303 11.92 7.24 -22.83
N PRO A 304 11.96 8.34 -23.57
CA PRO A 304 10.76 9.01 -24.05
C PRO A 304 9.86 7.99 -24.79
N ARG A 305 8.54 8.15 -24.66
CA ARG A 305 7.54 7.33 -25.35
C ARG A 305 7.46 5.86 -24.91
N THR A 306 8.20 5.43 -23.89
CA THR A 306 8.07 4.06 -23.31
C THR A 306 6.64 3.74 -22.89
N PHE A 307 5.90 4.73 -22.42
CA PHE A 307 4.53 4.59 -21.90
C PHE A 307 3.45 5.16 -22.82
N LYS A 308 3.77 5.49 -24.07
CA LYS A 308 2.88 6.24 -24.99
C LYS A 308 1.52 5.60 -25.24
N ASP A 309 1.42 4.26 -25.19
CA ASP A 309 0.19 3.52 -25.44
C ASP A 309 -0.68 3.33 -24.19
N LEU A 310 -0.18 3.69 -23.02
CA LEU A 310 -0.86 3.48 -21.74
C LEU A 310 -1.82 4.63 -21.41
N GLN A 311 -2.72 4.96 -22.33
CA GLN A 311 -3.59 6.14 -22.25
C GLN A 311 -4.62 6.10 -21.13
N PHE A 312 -4.93 4.92 -20.59
CA PHE A 312 -5.86 4.72 -19.47
C PHE A 312 -5.17 4.41 -18.15
N LEU A 313 -3.84 4.53 -18.11
CA LEU A 313 -3.08 4.24 -16.90
C LEU A 313 -3.41 5.28 -15.82
N GLU A 314 -3.82 4.80 -14.64
CA GLU A 314 -4.16 5.59 -13.45
C GLU A 314 -3.05 5.56 -12.40
N GLU A 315 -2.35 4.43 -12.27
CA GLU A 315 -1.27 4.23 -11.29
C GLU A 315 0.00 3.73 -11.96
N LEU A 316 1.11 4.46 -11.77
CA LEU A 316 2.45 4.05 -12.20
C LEU A 316 3.41 4.03 -11.02
N GLN A 317 3.88 2.85 -10.64
CA GLN A 317 4.84 2.66 -9.57
C GLN A 317 6.23 2.32 -10.10
N LEU A 318 7.19 3.23 -9.93
CA LEU A 318 8.60 3.11 -10.31
C LEU A 318 9.55 3.28 -9.11
N GLY A 319 9.01 3.27 -7.89
CA GLY A 319 9.80 3.41 -6.67
C GLY A 319 10.82 2.27 -6.47
N HIS A 320 11.85 2.49 -5.66
CA HIS A 320 12.88 1.48 -5.37
C HIS A 320 13.56 0.93 -6.64
N ASN A 321 13.98 1.82 -7.53
CA ASN A 321 14.77 1.52 -8.72
C ASN A 321 16.12 2.24 -8.68
N ARG A 322 16.81 2.37 -9.81
CA ARG A 322 18.10 3.03 -9.95
C ARG A 322 18.07 4.16 -10.99
N ILE A 323 16.92 4.78 -11.17
CA ILE A 323 16.72 5.84 -12.16
C ILE A 323 17.52 7.06 -11.72
N ARG A 324 18.39 7.57 -12.62
CA ARG A 324 19.30 8.68 -12.33
C ARG A 324 18.86 10.00 -12.91
N SER A 325 18.13 9.96 -14.01
CA SER A 325 17.68 11.17 -14.70
C SER A 325 16.31 10.96 -15.34
N LEU A 326 15.57 12.06 -15.46
CA LEU A 326 14.35 12.14 -16.25
C LEU A 326 14.59 13.13 -17.38
N VAL A 327 14.41 12.66 -18.61
CA VAL A 327 14.52 13.48 -19.81
C VAL A 327 13.18 14.12 -20.17
N GLU A 328 13.19 15.05 -21.10
CA GLU A 328 11.98 15.71 -21.59
C GLU A 328 10.97 14.67 -22.09
N ARG A 329 9.69 14.88 -21.78
CA ARG A 329 8.56 14.04 -22.23
C ARG A 329 8.67 12.55 -21.88
N THR A 330 9.34 12.22 -20.79
CA THR A 330 9.45 10.83 -20.31
C THR A 330 8.07 10.19 -20.10
N PHE A 331 7.08 10.96 -19.65
CA PHE A 331 5.73 10.48 -19.32
C PHE A 331 4.68 10.88 -20.36
N GLU A 332 5.10 11.18 -21.60
CA GLU A 332 4.16 11.46 -22.69
C GLU A 332 3.21 10.29 -22.92
N GLY A 333 1.89 10.57 -23.00
CA GLY A 333 0.83 9.56 -23.15
C GLY A 333 0.11 9.20 -21.84
N LEU A 334 0.65 9.58 -20.68
CA LEU A 334 0.12 9.22 -19.37
C LEU A 334 -0.88 10.26 -18.81
N GLY A 335 -1.78 10.75 -19.66
CA GLY A 335 -2.72 11.82 -19.31
C GLY A 335 -3.74 11.48 -18.23
N GLN A 336 -3.95 10.20 -17.91
CA GLN A 336 -4.90 9.72 -16.90
C GLN A 336 -4.24 9.29 -15.58
N VAL A 337 -2.90 9.29 -15.52
CA VAL A 337 -2.19 8.88 -14.28
C VAL A 337 -2.57 9.83 -13.14
N GLU A 338 -3.09 9.25 -12.07
CA GLU A 338 -3.45 9.94 -10.82
C GLU A 338 -2.35 9.82 -9.77
N VAL A 339 -1.63 8.68 -9.73
CA VAL A 339 -0.55 8.42 -8.79
C VAL A 339 0.73 8.02 -9.53
N LEU A 340 1.79 8.82 -9.34
CA LEU A 340 3.13 8.53 -9.84
C LEU A 340 4.10 8.35 -8.67
N SER A 341 4.71 7.19 -8.56
CA SER A 341 5.73 6.89 -7.54
C SER A 341 7.10 6.70 -8.17
N LEU A 342 8.05 7.57 -7.82
CA LEU A 342 9.46 7.56 -8.20
C LEU A 342 10.39 7.63 -6.97
N ASN A 343 9.83 7.38 -5.78
CA ASN A 343 10.56 7.41 -4.52
C ASN A 343 11.66 6.32 -4.46
N ASN A 344 12.66 6.53 -3.62
CA ASN A 344 13.77 5.57 -3.45
C ASN A 344 14.46 5.21 -4.79
N ASN A 345 14.84 6.25 -5.56
CA ASN A 345 15.64 6.13 -6.77
C ASN A 345 16.98 6.86 -6.59
N GLN A 346 17.69 7.11 -7.65
CA GLN A 346 18.95 7.84 -7.68
C GLN A 346 18.85 9.11 -8.52
N LEU A 347 17.64 9.72 -8.56
CA LEU A 347 17.37 10.90 -9.37
C LEU A 347 18.25 12.07 -8.95
N GLN A 348 19.02 12.59 -9.89
CA GLN A 348 19.91 13.74 -9.71
C GLN A 348 19.60 14.85 -10.70
N ASP A 349 19.22 14.48 -11.93
CA ASP A 349 18.97 15.39 -13.04
C ASP A 349 17.55 15.18 -13.59
N ILE A 350 16.73 16.22 -13.47
CA ILE A 350 15.37 16.24 -14.01
C ILE A 350 15.30 17.41 -14.98
N LYS A 351 14.97 17.14 -16.25
CA LYS A 351 14.84 18.18 -17.26
C LYS A 351 13.51 18.94 -17.15
N ALA A 352 13.47 20.18 -17.65
CA ALA A 352 12.32 21.08 -17.48
C ALA A 352 11.02 20.45 -17.96
N GLU A 353 10.84 19.82 -19.00
CA GLU A 353 9.58 19.22 -19.47
C GLU A 353 9.45 17.71 -19.14
N ALA A 354 10.15 17.21 -18.12
CA ALA A 354 10.15 15.78 -17.78
C ALA A 354 8.77 15.25 -17.42
N PHE A 355 7.95 16.05 -16.75
CA PHE A 355 6.59 15.67 -16.31
C PHE A 355 5.48 16.10 -17.28
N LEU A 356 5.84 16.63 -18.44
CA LEU A 356 4.86 17.01 -19.45
C LEU A 356 4.06 15.78 -19.92
N GLY A 357 2.73 15.89 -19.92
CA GLY A 357 1.81 14.79 -20.24
C GLY A 357 1.04 14.25 -19.02
N LEU A 358 1.48 14.58 -17.80
CA LEU A 358 0.82 14.15 -16.55
C LEU A 358 -0.28 15.14 -16.13
N TYR A 359 -1.35 15.23 -16.91
CA TYR A 359 -2.40 16.26 -16.71
C TYR A 359 -3.34 15.96 -15.54
N ASN A 360 -3.47 14.72 -15.10
CA ASN A 360 -4.40 14.30 -14.05
C ASN A 360 -3.70 13.86 -12.75
N VAL A 361 -2.38 13.90 -12.68
CA VAL A 361 -1.66 13.43 -11.49
C VAL A 361 -2.06 14.24 -10.26
N ALA A 362 -2.55 13.51 -9.24
CA ALA A 362 -2.98 14.06 -7.96
C ALA A 362 -1.91 13.88 -6.87
N VAL A 363 -1.15 12.79 -6.92
CA VAL A 363 -0.09 12.46 -5.96
C VAL A 363 1.19 12.09 -6.69
N MET A 364 2.30 12.74 -6.32
CA MET A 364 3.62 12.48 -6.88
C MET A 364 4.64 12.24 -5.77
N HIS A 365 5.24 11.04 -5.75
CA HIS A 365 6.28 10.67 -4.82
C HIS A 365 7.65 10.73 -5.49
N LEU A 366 8.48 11.68 -5.06
CA LEU A 366 9.87 11.90 -5.49
C LEU A 366 10.86 11.80 -4.31
N SER A 367 10.38 11.38 -3.13
CA SER A 367 11.18 11.26 -1.90
C SER A 367 12.33 10.26 -2.03
N ASP A 368 13.28 10.33 -1.10
CA ASP A 368 14.42 9.41 -1.04
C ASP A 368 15.19 9.32 -2.37
N ASN A 369 15.49 10.49 -2.93
CA ASN A 369 16.30 10.65 -4.13
C ASN A 369 17.52 11.54 -3.83
N CYS A 370 18.30 11.94 -4.82
CA CYS A 370 19.38 12.91 -4.64
C CYS A 370 19.24 14.12 -5.59
N ILE A 371 18.04 14.66 -5.68
CA ILE A 371 17.71 15.84 -6.46
C ILE A 371 18.29 17.07 -5.77
N LYS A 372 19.36 17.64 -6.30
CA LYS A 372 20.02 18.81 -5.69
C LYS A 372 19.28 20.11 -5.96
N VAL A 373 18.76 20.26 -7.16
CA VAL A 373 17.99 21.43 -7.63
C VAL A 373 16.98 20.95 -8.66
N LEU A 374 15.75 21.44 -8.57
CA LEU A 374 14.74 21.29 -9.61
C LEU A 374 14.81 22.51 -10.55
N PRO A 375 14.73 22.30 -11.87
CA PRO A 375 14.72 23.40 -12.81
C PRO A 375 13.42 24.22 -12.71
N ASP A 376 13.50 25.48 -13.16
CA ASP A 376 12.31 26.33 -13.30
C ASP A 376 11.28 25.67 -14.21
N PHE A 377 10.01 25.83 -13.86
CA PHE A 377 8.86 25.33 -14.61
C PHE A 377 8.83 23.80 -14.81
N VAL A 378 9.54 23.03 -13.99
CA VAL A 378 9.60 21.56 -14.10
C VAL A 378 8.23 20.89 -14.01
N PHE A 379 7.29 21.48 -13.27
CA PHE A 379 5.92 20.99 -13.09
C PHE A 379 4.91 21.64 -14.05
N LYS A 380 5.38 22.30 -15.11
CA LYS A 380 4.49 22.92 -16.10
C LYS A 380 3.50 21.89 -16.68
N GLY A 381 2.20 22.18 -16.58
CA GLY A 381 1.12 21.30 -17.05
C GLY A 381 0.60 20.31 -16.00
N VAL A 382 1.25 20.19 -14.85
CA VAL A 382 0.82 19.32 -13.74
C VAL A 382 -0.14 20.07 -12.82
N THR A 383 -1.28 20.48 -13.34
CA THR A 383 -2.19 21.45 -12.67
C THR A 383 -3.09 20.84 -11.61
N LYS A 384 -3.28 19.51 -11.59
CA LYS A 384 -4.16 18.81 -10.64
C LYS A 384 -3.43 18.19 -9.44
N LEU A 385 -2.14 18.44 -9.29
CA LEU A 385 -1.37 17.89 -8.20
C LEU A 385 -1.85 18.42 -6.84
N HIS A 386 -2.22 17.52 -5.94
CA HIS A 386 -2.66 17.82 -4.58
C HIS A 386 -1.58 17.55 -3.53
N SER A 387 -0.73 16.54 -3.77
CA SER A 387 0.34 16.17 -2.83
C SER A 387 1.64 15.92 -3.58
N LEU A 388 2.71 16.60 -3.14
CA LEU A 388 4.05 16.47 -3.69
C LEU A 388 5.03 16.09 -2.58
N HIS A 389 5.67 14.94 -2.73
CA HIS A 389 6.64 14.39 -1.80
C HIS A 389 8.06 14.54 -2.35
N LEU A 390 8.86 15.40 -1.71
CA LEU A 390 10.26 15.69 -2.03
C LEU A 390 11.16 15.55 -0.81
N GLU A 391 10.65 14.91 0.24
CA GLU A 391 11.41 14.66 1.45
C GLU A 391 12.61 13.74 1.20
N GLN A 392 13.64 13.85 2.06
CA GLN A 392 14.86 13.04 1.99
C GLN A 392 15.52 13.07 0.59
N SER A 393 15.45 14.23 -0.07
CA SER A 393 16.15 14.50 -1.33
C SER A 393 17.33 15.44 -1.07
N CYS A 394 18.38 15.44 -1.77
CA CYS A 394 19.56 16.26 -1.49
C CYS A 394 19.39 17.77 -1.82
N MET A 395 18.17 18.31 -1.77
CA MET A 395 17.87 19.69 -2.19
C MET A 395 18.59 20.71 -1.31
N GLY A 396 19.37 21.60 -1.94
CA GLY A 396 20.10 22.66 -1.26
C GLY A 396 19.47 24.03 -1.36
N ARG A 397 18.67 24.26 -2.41
CA ARG A 397 17.97 25.53 -2.66
C ARG A 397 16.69 25.33 -3.48
N ILE A 398 15.77 26.28 -3.37
CA ILE A 398 14.54 26.36 -4.16
C ILE A 398 14.57 27.65 -4.96
N GLN A 399 14.34 27.58 -6.27
CA GLN A 399 14.30 28.70 -7.18
C GLN A 399 12.87 29.29 -7.27
N ALA A 400 12.73 30.54 -7.69
CA ALA A 400 11.47 31.28 -7.71
C ALA A 400 10.35 30.57 -8.51
N ASN A 401 10.68 29.92 -9.64
CA ASN A 401 9.70 29.29 -10.54
C ASN A 401 9.66 27.76 -10.43
N THR A 402 10.30 27.17 -9.41
CA THR A 402 10.33 25.70 -9.24
C THR A 402 8.94 25.10 -9.17
N PHE A 403 8.04 25.69 -8.39
CA PHE A 403 6.66 25.19 -8.17
C PHE A 403 5.61 25.93 -8.99
N SER A 404 6.02 26.71 -10.00
CA SER A 404 5.10 27.42 -10.87
C SER A 404 4.16 26.45 -11.60
N GLY A 405 2.87 26.77 -11.64
CA GLY A 405 1.81 25.96 -12.25
C GLY A 405 1.12 24.97 -11.32
N LEU A 406 1.58 24.79 -10.07
CA LEU A 406 0.98 23.87 -9.10
C LEU A 406 -0.18 24.52 -8.31
N SER A 407 -1.13 25.12 -8.99
CA SER A 407 -2.22 25.90 -8.37
C SER A 407 -3.17 25.09 -7.47
N SER A 408 -3.26 23.78 -7.67
CA SER A 408 -4.11 22.89 -6.86
C SER A 408 -3.37 22.17 -5.73
N LEU A 409 -2.08 22.47 -5.52
CA LEU A 409 -1.27 21.79 -4.52
C LEU A 409 -1.75 22.14 -3.11
N ARG A 410 -2.03 21.09 -2.31
CA ARG A 410 -2.52 21.19 -0.93
C ARG A 410 -1.47 20.79 0.10
N ARG A 411 -0.59 19.84 -0.24
CA ARG A 411 0.47 19.38 0.66
C ARG A 411 1.81 19.33 -0.06
N LEU A 412 2.83 19.95 0.53
CA LEU A 412 4.19 19.98 0.03
C LEU A 412 5.15 19.53 1.12
N PHE A 413 5.82 18.39 0.89
CA PHE A 413 6.73 17.77 1.82
C PHE A 413 8.18 17.97 1.34
N LEU A 414 8.96 18.75 2.10
CA LEU A 414 10.35 19.12 1.82
C LEU A 414 11.29 18.83 2.99
N GLN A 415 10.80 18.09 4.01
CA GLN A 415 11.56 17.78 5.20
C GLN A 415 12.77 16.87 4.89
N HIS A 416 13.75 16.88 5.81
CA HIS A 416 14.98 16.07 5.69
C HIS A 416 15.78 16.32 4.41
N ASN A 417 15.87 17.59 4.00
CA ASN A 417 16.73 18.03 2.90
C ASN A 417 17.95 18.82 3.44
N SER A 418 18.64 19.50 2.58
CA SER A 418 19.73 20.41 2.94
C SER A 418 19.44 21.85 2.53
N ILE A 419 18.15 22.24 2.47
CA ILE A 419 17.71 23.52 1.97
C ILE A 419 18.23 24.61 2.91
N SER A 420 19.11 25.46 2.37
CA SER A 420 19.67 26.62 3.07
C SER A 420 19.13 27.94 2.54
N PHE A 421 18.56 27.93 1.35
CA PHE A 421 18.05 29.13 0.70
C PHE A 421 16.80 28.84 -0.15
N ILE A 422 15.81 29.69 -0.02
CA ILE A 422 14.56 29.66 -0.81
C ILE A 422 14.41 31.06 -1.40
N GLU A 423 14.31 31.15 -2.72
CA GLU A 423 14.10 32.43 -3.41
C GLU A 423 12.74 33.03 -3.08
N ASP A 424 12.68 34.35 -3.11
CA ASP A 424 11.42 35.11 -2.89
C ASP A 424 10.34 34.66 -3.87
N GLN A 425 9.12 34.61 -3.38
CA GLN A 425 7.94 34.23 -4.16
C GLN A 425 7.94 32.80 -4.73
N SER A 426 8.84 31.91 -4.28
CA SER A 426 8.88 30.51 -4.73
C SER A 426 7.56 29.76 -4.52
N PHE A 427 6.76 30.18 -3.57
CA PHE A 427 5.45 29.58 -3.26
C PHE A 427 4.26 30.45 -3.72
N SER A 428 4.47 31.52 -4.47
CA SER A 428 3.45 32.54 -4.77
C SER A 428 2.24 32.03 -5.54
N GLU A 429 2.38 30.95 -6.32
CA GLU A 429 1.28 30.33 -7.09
C GLU A 429 0.55 29.22 -6.33
N LEU A 430 1.02 28.83 -5.12
CA LEU A 430 0.47 27.72 -4.35
C LEU A 430 -0.75 28.17 -3.49
N ASN A 431 -1.74 28.74 -4.14
CA ASN A 431 -2.87 29.39 -3.47
C ASN A 431 -3.78 28.42 -2.67
N GLU A 432 -3.78 27.11 -3.00
CA GLU A 432 -4.55 26.08 -2.28
C GLU A 432 -3.71 25.32 -1.24
N LEU A 433 -2.45 25.72 -1.01
CA LEU A 433 -1.58 24.99 -0.08
C LEU A 433 -2.11 25.09 1.35
N LEU A 434 -2.30 23.93 1.98
CA LEU A 434 -2.76 23.76 3.37
C LEU A 434 -1.62 23.36 4.30
N GLU A 435 -0.66 22.58 3.81
CA GLU A 435 0.44 22.03 4.60
C GLU A 435 1.78 22.19 3.88
N LEU A 436 2.74 22.81 4.60
CA LEU A 436 4.13 22.95 4.16
C LEU A 436 5.07 22.43 5.23
N ASP A 437 5.78 21.34 4.90
CA ASP A 437 6.77 20.75 5.80
C ASP A 437 8.20 21.06 5.32
N LEU A 438 8.92 21.86 6.10
CA LEU A 438 10.31 22.25 5.90
C LEU A 438 11.21 21.81 7.08
N LYS A 439 10.75 20.84 7.90
CA LYS A 439 11.53 20.31 9.04
C LYS A 439 12.88 19.74 8.59
N HIS A 440 13.83 19.72 9.49
CA HIS A 440 15.15 19.11 9.27
C HIS A 440 15.83 19.61 7.98
N ASN A 441 15.94 20.94 7.84
CA ASN A 441 16.68 21.61 6.78
C ASN A 441 17.79 22.48 7.36
N ARG A 442 18.36 23.39 6.58
CA ARG A 442 19.46 24.29 6.98
C ARG A 442 19.11 25.77 6.82
N LEU A 443 17.82 26.11 6.98
CA LEU A 443 17.36 27.47 6.87
C LEU A 443 17.87 28.29 8.04
N SER A 444 18.66 29.33 7.76
CA SER A 444 19.17 30.29 8.76
C SER A 444 18.40 31.62 8.74
N HIS A 445 17.70 31.88 7.65
CA HIS A 445 16.96 33.11 7.43
C HIS A 445 15.70 32.85 6.60
N LEU A 446 14.61 33.56 6.92
CA LEU A 446 13.37 33.56 6.14
C LEU A 446 13.15 34.98 5.57
N SER A 447 13.06 35.08 4.24
CA SER A 447 12.72 36.37 3.61
C SER A 447 11.31 36.81 3.99
N PRO A 448 11.06 38.12 4.21
CA PRO A 448 9.73 38.63 4.45
C PRO A 448 8.72 38.37 3.31
N ARG A 449 9.18 38.05 2.11
CA ARG A 449 8.35 37.73 0.94
C ARG A 449 8.20 36.24 0.64
N LEU A 450 8.78 35.39 1.49
CA LEU A 450 8.82 33.93 1.27
C LEU A 450 7.44 33.30 1.15
N PHE A 451 6.52 33.68 2.04
CA PHE A 451 5.19 33.05 2.14
C PHE A 451 4.09 33.81 1.41
N VAL A 452 4.45 34.77 0.54
CA VAL A 452 3.48 35.46 -0.32
C VAL A 452 2.74 34.45 -1.19
N GLY A 453 1.39 34.53 -1.21
CA GLY A 453 0.51 33.62 -1.95
C GLY A 453 -0.09 32.50 -1.09
N LEU A 454 0.48 32.17 0.09
CA LEU A 454 0.05 31.08 0.93
C LEU A 454 -1.11 31.46 1.89
N SER A 455 -2.14 32.13 1.39
CA SER A 455 -3.25 32.64 2.20
C SER A 455 -4.13 31.55 2.84
N ASN A 456 -4.08 30.33 2.33
CA ASN A 456 -4.83 29.17 2.82
C ASN A 456 -4.01 28.22 3.71
N LEU A 457 -2.72 28.50 3.94
CA LEU A 457 -1.85 27.62 4.71
C LEU A 457 -2.36 27.48 6.15
N GLU A 458 -2.55 26.23 6.58
CA GLU A 458 -3.01 25.85 7.92
C GLU A 458 -1.89 25.27 8.78
N TYR A 459 -0.96 24.54 8.16
CA TYR A 459 0.13 23.84 8.86
C TYR A 459 1.48 24.25 8.28
N LEU A 460 2.36 24.81 9.11
CA LEU A 460 3.72 25.17 8.75
C LEU A 460 4.72 24.57 9.74
N PHE A 461 5.59 23.70 9.24
CA PHE A 461 6.62 23.05 10.05
C PHE A 461 8.01 23.54 9.62
N LEU A 462 8.70 24.21 10.54
CA LEU A 462 10.05 24.78 10.37
C LEU A 462 11.02 24.27 11.43
N SER A 463 10.64 23.23 12.19
CA SER A 463 11.48 22.68 13.25
C SER A 463 12.78 22.06 12.73
N TYR A 464 13.78 21.97 13.60
CA TYR A 464 15.10 21.44 13.25
C TYR A 464 15.75 22.16 12.07
N ASN A 465 15.76 23.51 12.14
CA ASN A 465 16.49 24.39 11.22
C ASN A 465 17.54 25.20 11.99
N GLN A 466 18.06 26.26 11.41
CA GLN A 466 19.11 27.10 11.98
C GLN A 466 18.68 28.57 12.07
N LEU A 467 17.36 28.82 12.26
CA LEU A 467 16.80 30.16 12.30
C LEU A 467 17.29 30.91 13.53
N LEU A 468 17.90 32.09 13.32
CA LEU A 468 18.39 32.98 14.37
C LEU A 468 17.36 34.03 14.74
N GLU A 469 16.65 34.56 13.75
CA GLU A 469 15.64 35.58 13.88
C GLU A 469 14.55 35.43 12.81
N ILE A 470 13.39 36.02 13.04
CA ILE A 470 12.29 36.08 12.07
C ILE A 470 11.86 37.54 11.93
N SER A 471 11.87 38.02 10.69
CA SER A 471 11.48 39.39 10.37
C SER A 471 9.99 39.63 10.59
N GLN A 472 9.62 40.85 10.97
CA GLN A 472 8.28 41.28 11.38
C GLN A 472 7.16 40.83 10.40
N ASP A 473 7.36 40.98 9.09
CA ASP A 473 6.32 40.73 8.10
C ASP A 473 6.31 39.32 7.51
N THR A 474 7.21 38.44 7.96
CA THR A 474 7.43 37.12 7.37
C THR A 474 6.15 36.28 7.34
N PHE A 475 5.38 36.27 8.41
CA PHE A 475 4.15 35.45 8.50
C PHE A 475 2.87 36.26 8.21
N SER A 476 2.96 37.55 7.81
CA SER A 476 1.80 38.38 7.57
C SER A 476 0.81 37.86 6.51
N PRO A 477 1.22 37.06 5.48
CA PRO A 477 0.30 36.46 4.53
C PRO A 477 -0.51 35.28 5.11
N LEU A 478 -0.06 34.63 6.21
CA LEU A 478 -0.54 33.35 6.71
C LEU A 478 -1.76 33.48 7.65
N ARG A 479 -2.82 34.14 7.19
CA ARG A 479 -3.98 34.45 8.04
C ARG A 479 -4.81 33.27 8.49
N ARG A 480 -4.69 32.09 7.82
CA ARG A 480 -5.38 30.84 8.18
C ARG A 480 -4.51 29.86 8.94
N LEU A 481 -3.27 30.25 9.26
CA LEU A 481 -2.35 29.34 9.93
C LEU A 481 -2.93 28.85 11.25
N PHE A 482 -3.00 27.53 11.39
CA PHE A 482 -3.56 26.83 12.53
C PHE A 482 -2.45 26.27 13.44
N TRP A 483 -1.37 25.74 12.81
CA TRP A 483 -0.23 25.14 13.48
C TRP A 483 1.08 25.75 12.96
N LEU A 484 1.90 26.26 13.90
CA LEU A 484 3.25 26.73 13.60
C LEU A 484 4.26 26.02 14.50
N ASP A 485 5.17 25.26 13.90
CA ASP A 485 6.27 24.63 14.61
C ASP A 485 7.61 25.25 14.23
N LEU A 486 8.22 25.97 15.18
CA LEU A 486 9.54 26.60 15.11
C LEU A 486 10.52 25.97 16.11
N SER A 487 10.20 24.81 16.65
CA SER A 487 11.04 24.13 17.64
C SER A 487 12.41 23.73 17.10
N HIS A 488 13.38 23.52 17.98
CA HIS A 488 14.74 23.10 17.60
C HIS A 488 15.37 24.02 16.54
N ASN A 489 15.34 25.33 16.79
CA ASN A 489 16.04 26.35 16.04
C ASN A 489 17.04 27.10 16.97
N GLN A 490 17.51 28.25 16.56
CA GLN A 490 18.47 29.09 17.30
C GLN A 490 17.89 30.48 17.58
N LEU A 491 16.55 30.61 17.69
CA LEU A 491 15.88 31.88 17.88
C LEU A 491 16.26 32.50 19.21
N GLU A 492 16.84 33.69 19.19
CA GLU A 492 17.23 34.44 20.40
C GLU A 492 16.11 35.36 20.86
N THR A 493 15.32 35.87 19.91
CA THR A 493 14.19 36.78 20.17
C THR A 493 12.97 36.41 19.33
N MET A 494 11.80 36.72 19.83
CA MET A 494 10.54 36.62 19.12
C MET A 494 9.69 37.86 19.41
N ASP A 495 9.58 38.73 18.45
CA ASP A 495 8.76 39.95 18.58
C ASP A 495 7.27 39.62 18.41
N ASN A 496 6.41 40.29 19.18
CA ASN A 496 4.97 40.12 19.10
C ASN A 496 4.41 40.40 17.71
N THR A 497 5.01 41.32 16.96
CA THR A 497 4.60 41.70 15.62
C THR A 497 4.74 40.56 14.60
N VAL A 498 5.60 39.58 14.86
CA VAL A 498 5.78 38.36 14.04
C VAL A 498 4.56 37.46 14.12
N ILE A 499 3.98 37.30 15.32
CA ILE A 499 2.89 36.36 15.59
C ILE A 499 1.52 37.03 15.51
N SER A 500 1.41 38.31 15.84
CA SER A 500 0.12 39.04 15.86
C SER A 500 -0.72 38.97 14.57
N PRO A 501 -0.16 38.81 13.35
CA PRO A 501 -0.97 38.61 12.14
C PRO A 501 -1.66 37.23 12.07
N LEU A 502 -1.24 36.26 12.87
CA LEU A 502 -1.70 34.88 12.84
C LEU A 502 -2.99 34.69 13.65
N THR A 503 -4.07 35.29 13.22
CA THR A 503 -5.34 35.38 13.97
C THR A 503 -6.06 34.07 14.19
N ASN A 504 -5.72 33.01 13.46
CA ASN A 504 -6.31 31.65 13.58
C ASN A 504 -5.37 30.64 14.23
N LEU A 505 -4.21 31.09 14.73
CA LEU A 505 -3.21 30.20 15.30
C LEU A 505 -3.73 29.52 16.57
N ARG A 506 -3.69 28.19 16.63
CA ARG A 506 -4.07 27.39 17.80
C ARG A 506 -2.89 26.67 18.46
N TYR A 507 -1.90 26.28 17.65
CA TYR A 507 -0.74 25.56 18.14
C TYR A 507 0.54 26.28 17.75
N LEU A 508 1.33 26.69 18.76
CA LEU A 508 2.64 27.31 18.56
C LEU A 508 3.69 26.58 19.36
N SER A 509 4.70 26.05 18.67
CA SER A 509 5.87 25.42 19.29
C SER A 509 7.12 26.26 19.04
N LEU A 510 7.76 26.69 20.13
CA LEU A 510 9.04 27.40 20.18
C LEU A 510 10.05 26.66 21.07
N ARG A 511 9.82 25.36 21.29
CA ARG A 511 10.68 24.51 22.16
C ARG A 511 12.10 24.44 21.64
N ASN A 512 13.04 24.29 22.56
CA ASN A 512 14.46 24.08 22.22
C ASN A 512 15.00 25.13 21.24
N ASN A 513 14.83 26.40 21.64
CA ASN A 513 15.44 27.57 21.02
C ASN A 513 16.38 28.26 22.03
N SER A 514 16.81 29.47 21.73
CA SER A 514 17.69 30.28 22.60
C SER A 514 16.98 31.50 23.17
N LEU A 515 15.64 31.47 23.29
CA LEU A 515 14.85 32.60 23.74
C LEU A 515 15.19 32.95 25.20
N GLU A 516 15.53 34.20 25.48
CA GLU A 516 15.75 34.73 26.81
C GLU A 516 14.48 35.32 27.39
N THR A 517 13.63 35.89 26.53
CA THR A 517 12.37 36.55 26.90
C THR A 517 11.28 36.20 25.90
N PHE A 518 10.03 36.27 26.33
CA PHE A 518 8.86 36.09 25.46
C PHE A 518 7.69 36.94 25.97
N SER A 519 7.20 37.80 25.10
CA SER A 519 6.06 38.65 25.45
C SER A 519 4.74 38.01 25.03
N VAL A 520 3.78 38.01 25.93
CA VAL A 520 2.40 37.52 25.70
C VAL A 520 1.42 38.64 25.28
N GLY A 521 1.92 39.82 24.96
CA GLY A 521 1.10 40.97 24.64
C GLY A 521 0.19 40.83 23.42
N PHE A 522 0.47 39.84 22.53
CA PHE A 522 -0.41 39.49 21.40
C PHE A 522 -1.59 38.60 21.82
N LEU A 523 -1.56 38.02 23.02
CA LEU A 523 -2.60 37.14 23.55
C LEU A 523 -3.65 37.95 24.34
N CYS A 524 -4.28 38.93 23.69
CA CYS A 524 -5.42 39.65 24.29
C CYS A 524 -6.69 38.80 24.11
N PRO A 525 -7.46 38.54 25.16
CA PRO A 525 -8.72 37.82 25.06
C PRO A 525 -9.75 38.53 24.19
N PRO A 526 -10.54 37.83 23.34
CA PRO A 526 -10.46 36.39 23.09
C PRO A 526 -9.33 36.01 22.12
N PHE A 527 -8.37 35.21 22.58
CA PHE A 527 -7.32 34.65 21.73
C PHE A 527 -7.70 33.24 21.26
N THR A 528 -7.14 32.82 20.11
CA THR A 528 -7.44 31.51 19.50
C THR A 528 -6.49 30.40 19.92
N LEU A 529 -5.36 30.74 20.58
CA LEU A 529 -4.29 29.81 20.92
C LEU A 529 -4.77 28.78 21.94
N GLU A 530 -4.65 27.49 21.58
CA GLU A 530 -5.01 26.35 22.42
C GLU A 530 -3.79 25.77 23.15
N GLN A 531 -2.62 25.77 22.50
CA GLN A 531 -1.39 25.26 23.11
C GLN A 531 -0.17 26.11 22.71
N LEU A 532 0.65 26.42 23.70
CA LEU A 532 1.92 27.14 23.57
C LEU A 532 3.03 26.32 24.23
N TRP A 533 4.02 25.90 23.43
CA TRP A 533 5.12 25.07 23.87
C TRP A 533 6.44 25.84 23.86
N LEU A 534 7.02 26.07 25.06
CA LEU A 534 8.15 26.95 25.29
C LEU A 534 9.34 26.29 26.03
N ALA A 535 9.27 24.99 26.28
CA ALA A 535 10.34 24.26 27.02
C ALA A 535 11.69 24.32 26.28
N GLY A 536 12.77 24.22 27.03
CA GLY A 536 14.13 24.11 26.49
C GLY A 536 14.69 25.40 25.90
N ASN A 537 14.28 26.57 26.42
CA ASN A 537 14.83 27.88 26.09
C ASN A 537 15.73 28.43 27.21
N ASN A 538 16.42 29.53 26.96
CA ASN A 538 17.39 30.16 27.86
C ASN A 538 16.75 31.30 28.67
N TRP A 539 15.71 30.96 29.46
CA TRP A 539 14.86 31.94 30.12
C TRP A 539 15.60 32.78 31.14
N HIS A 540 15.57 34.10 30.98
CA HIS A 540 16.01 35.10 31.95
C HIS A 540 14.82 35.52 32.82
N CYS A 541 14.64 34.86 33.97
CA CYS A 541 13.49 35.06 34.85
C CYS A 541 13.61 36.38 35.64
N ASN A 542 13.40 37.48 34.96
CA ASN A 542 13.36 38.86 35.46
C ASN A 542 12.03 39.53 35.13
N CYS A 543 11.92 40.84 35.30
CA CYS A 543 10.70 41.62 35.06
C CYS A 543 10.09 41.42 33.68
N SER A 544 10.89 41.13 32.65
CA SER A 544 10.40 40.90 31.28
C SER A 544 9.55 39.66 31.16
N LEU A 545 9.75 38.64 32.00
CA LEU A 545 8.99 37.38 31.99
C LEU A 545 7.82 37.35 33.00
N LYS A 546 7.58 38.41 33.77
CA LYS A 546 6.45 38.46 34.71
C LYS A 546 5.12 38.21 33.98
N GLY A 547 4.89 38.86 32.83
CA GLY A 547 3.68 38.65 32.06
C GLY A 547 3.49 37.21 31.54
N LEU A 548 4.58 36.53 31.14
CA LEU A 548 4.54 35.12 30.75
C LEU A 548 4.22 34.21 31.92
N ARG A 549 4.82 34.46 33.13
CA ARG A 549 4.51 33.75 34.35
C ARG A 549 3.04 33.84 34.69
N ASP A 550 2.52 35.06 34.78
CA ASP A 550 1.14 35.33 35.14
C ASP A 550 0.17 34.71 34.14
N PHE A 551 0.45 34.81 32.83
CA PHE A 551 -0.32 34.14 31.78
C PHE A 551 -0.32 32.61 31.93
N SER A 552 0.83 32.00 32.19
CA SER A 552 0.96 30.54 32.34
C SER A 552 0.21 29.98 33.56
N LEU A 553 0.10 30.77 34.63
CA LEU A 553 -0.68 30.43 35.83
C LEU A 553 -2.18 30.63 35.61
N GLN A 554 -2.55 31.67 34.85
CA GLN A 554 -3.95 31.97 34.55
C GLN A 554 -4.55 31.00 33.50
N TYR A 555 -3.75 30.52 32.54
CA TYR A 555 -4.20 29.67 31.45
C TYR A 555 -3.40 28.35 31.36
N PRO A 556 -3.50 27.46 32.39
CA PRO A 556 -2.69 26.23 32.44
C PRO A 556 -3.06 25.22 31.34
N VAL A 557 -4.22 25.33 30.69
CA VAL A 557 -4.64 24.50 29.56
C VAL A 557 -3.86 24.91 28.30
N VAL A 558 -3.61 26.20 28.12
CA VAL A 558 -2.84 26.74 26.97
C VAL A 558 -1.35 26.43 27.13
N MET A 559 -0.84 26.46 28.37
CA MET A 559 0.55 26.15 28.67
C MET A 559 0.66 24.98 29.67
N PRO A 560 0.27 23.77 29.26
CA PRO A 560 0.33 22.61 30.16
C PRO A 560 1.78 22.27 30.53
N ARG A 561 1.99 21.67 31.70
CA ARG A 561 3.32 21.19 32.12
C ARG A 561 3.77 19.94 31.36
N PHE A 562 2.81 19.17 30.84
CA PHE A 562 3.03 17.94 30.08
C PHE A 562 2.30 18.04 28.75
N VAL A 563 2.97 17.71 27.70
CA VAL A 563 2.43 17.67 26.36
C VAL A 563 2.55 16.22 25.84
N GLN A 564 1.45 15.71 25.33
CA GLN A 564 1.46 14.43 24.62
C GLN A 564 2.09 14.66 23.25
N SER A 565 3.23 14.01 22.99
CA SER A 565 3.79 13.96 21.63
C SER A 565 3.07 12.86 20.85
N VAL A 566 2.47 13.23 19.73
CA VAL A 566 2.00 12.26 18.76
C VAL A 566 3.23 11.77 18.01
N ALA A 567 3.58 10.48 18.14
CA ALA A 567 4.60 9.87 17.31
C ALA A 567 4.10 9.85 15.87
N GLU A 568 4.85 10.44 14.97
CA GLU A 568 4.53 10.44 13.55
C GLU A 568 4.59 8.98 13.02
N GLY A 569 3.47 8.44 12.56
CA GLY A 569 3.41 7.30 11.64
C GLY A 569 3.25 5.91 12.21
N ASP A 570 3.02 5.72 13.52
CA ASP A 570 2.76 4.37 14.05
C ASP A 570 1.65 4.40 15.13
N ASP A 571 0.45 3.98 14.74
CA ASP A 571 -0.73 3.87 15.63
C ASP A 571 -0.57 2.82 16.75
N THR A 572 0.58 2.14 16.81
CA THR A 572 0.85 1.07 17.79
C THR A 572 1.74 1.52 18.96
N GLN A 573 2.30 2.74 18.93
CA GLN A 573 3.17 3.23 20.01
C GLN A 573 2.36 3.92 21.12
N LEU A 574 2.74 3.63 22.36
CA LEU A 574 2.19 4.31 23.54
C LEU A 574 2.45 5.82 23.46
N PRO A 575 1.49 6.68 23.86
CA PRO A 575 1.67 8.12 23.83
C PRO A 575 2.86 8.54 24.69
N MET A 576 3.84 9.20 24.07
CA MET A 576 4.97 9.78 24.80
C MET A 576 4.58 11.15 25.35
N TYR A 577 4.77 11.37 26.64
CA TYR A 577 4.57 12.67 27.26
C TYR A 577 5.92 13.38 27.40
N THR A 578 5.98 14.63 26.96
CA THR A 578 7.15 15.50 27.14
C THR A 578 6.82 16.66 28.06
N TYR A 579 7.82 17.09 28.87
CA TYR A 579 7.66 18.23 29.73
C TYR A 579 7.68 19.54 28.94
N ASN A 580 6.80 20.48 29.29
CA ASN A 580 6.77 21.85 28.79
C ASN A 580 7.19 22.82 29.93
N ASN A 581 8.38 22.60 30.51
CA ASN A 581 8.90 23.38 31.61
C ASN A 581 9.51 24.70 31.10
N LEU A 582 9.23 25.77 31.85
CA LEU A 582 9.81 27.11 31.68
C LEU A 582 11.01 27.27 32.61
N THR A 583 12.06 26.48 32.44
CA THR A 583 13.19 26.41 33.34
C THR A 583 14.03 27.68 33.27
N CYS A 584 14.12 28.44 34.38
CA CYS A 584 14.96 29.63 34.50
C CYS A 584 16.44 29.26 34.38
N GLN A 585 17.19 30.01 33.56
CA GLN A 585 18.66 29.92 33.49
C GLN A 585 19.31 31.07 34.25
N HIS A 586 18.68 32.23 34.28
CA HIS A 586 19.13 33.42 35.01
C HIS A 586 17.94 34.06 35.74
N PRO A 587 18.17 34.77 36.87
CA PRO A 587 19.43 34.93 37.60
C PRO A 587 19.83 33.62 38.32
N PRO A 588 21.08 33.48 38.81
CA PRO A 588 21.57 32.26 39.46
C PRO A 588 20.69 31.80 40.64
N ALA A 589 20.06 32.71 41.34
CA ALA A 589 19.16 32.42 42.47
C ALA A 589 17.90 31.64 42.04
N LEU A 590 17.47 31.72 40.79
CA LEU A 590 16.28 31.06 40.25
C LEU A 590 16.66 29.93 39.25
N ALA A 591 17.95 29.74 38.99
CA ALA A 591 18.41 28.76 38.01
C ALA A 591 17.92 27.33 38.35
N GLY A 592 17.35 26.65 37.36
CA GLY A 592 16.79 25.30 37.50
C GLY A 592 15.34 25.24 37.97
N LEU A 593 14.74 26.35 38.43
CA LEU A 593 13.32 26.40 38.81
C LEU A 593 12.44 26.65 37.56
N ASP A 594 11.25 26.06 37.57
CA ASP A 594 10.24 26.46 36.60
C ASP A 594 9.72 27.87 36.91
N LEU A 595 9.58 28.74 35.91
CA LEU A 595 9.08 30.10 36.04
C LEU A 595 7.75 30.17 36.82
N ARG A 596 6.90 29.16 36.64
CA ARG A 596 5.60 29.04 37.33
C ARG A 596 5.70 28.72 38.81
N ASP A 597 6.84 28.20 39.26
CA ASP A 597 7.09 27.85 40.66
C ASP A 597 7.84 28.95 41.40
N THR A 598 8.16 30.08 40.73
CA THR A 598 8.80 31.24 41.34
C THR A 598 7.80 32.04 42.19
N THR A 599 8.26 32.64 43.28
CA THR A 599 7.42 33.45 44.17
C THR A 599 7.17 34.85 43.60
N GLU A 600 6.10 35.52 44.04
CA GLU A 600 5.84 36.92 43.66
C GLU A 600 6.94 37.87 44.15
N GLU A 601 7.58 37.54 45.28
CA GLU A 601 8.69 38.33 45.84
C GLU A 601 9.87 38.40 44.85
N SER A 602 10.08 37.37 44.02
CA SER A 602 11.12 37.37 42.97
C SER A 602 10.89 38.46 41.92
N PHE A 603 9.67 38.98 41.83
CA PHE A 603 9.24 40.03 40.88
C PHE A 603 8.75 41.29 41.58
N ALA A 604 9.00 41.45 42.90
CA ALA A 604 8.48 42.56 43.70
C ALA A 604 8.98 43.96 43.24
N HIS A 605 10.10 43.98 42.51
CA HIS A 605 10.67 45.22 41.96
C HIS A 605 10.17 45.54 40.55
N CYS A 606 9.28 44.70 40.00
CA CYS A 606 8.67 44.86 38.67
C CYS A 606 7.31 45.55 38.76
#